data_ce64c8ef6838f0f5122f99cb8a1ca287
#
_entry.id   ce64c8ef6838f0f5122f99cb8a1ca287
#
_cell.length_a   1.000
_cell.length_b   1.000
_cell.length_c   1.000
_cell.angle_alpha   90.00
_cell.angle_beta   90.00
_cell.angle_gamma   90.00
#
_symmetry.space_group_name_H-M   'P 1'
#
loop_
_entity.id
_entity.type
_entity.pdbx_description
1 polymer ?
#
loop_
_entity_poly.entity_id
_entity_poly.type
_entity_poly.pdbx_seq_one_letter_code
_entity_poly.pdbx_strand_id
1 'polypeptide(L)'
;MNHDVIRTASLCAAAVCTLVFTWSAGAQQSGAPAAKRTLVRAGHVLDVKTGKLADAQTIVVVGDTIQSIAPTASVTAQAGDAVIDLGGMTVMPGLIDVHTHLTMNPDFDPYRELTSTSAKEAINGVVNAKATLMAGFTSVRNVGASGFVDVDLRDAVNAGQVPGPHMLVSGPLLGITGGHCDENLLPIQYHLVGDGVADGISEVQHQVRQNIKYGADLIKICATGGVLSKGDDPQASQYTLEEMQAIVADAHRLGRKVAAHAHGAQGILWASKAGVDSIEHGSYINDEAIAEMKKNGTYLVPTLYLEDWQIEKGSLPPFYHQKMVDVSAVAKSNIKHAVQAGVKIALGTDAAVYPHGLNAHELDVYVNQIGMTPLAALQTATVNAADLMGWSAKTGTLESGKWADLIAVEQNPMEDVRVLQDVKFVMKAGVIYKEVTK
;
A
#
# COMPACT_ATOMS: atom_id res chain seq x y z
N MET A 1 24.43 12.30 73.74
CA MET A 1 24.86 13.67 74.07
C MET A 1 23.98 14.63 73.32
N ASN A 2 23.13 15.27 74.07
CA ASN A 2 22.22 16.35 73.81
C ASN A 2 22.79 17.50 72.94
N HIS A 3 21.97 18.11 72.07
CA HIS A 3 21.47 19.47 72.40
C HIS A 3 20.40 19.93 71.42
N ASP A 4 19.21 20.19 71.93
CA ASP A 4 18.14 21.02 71.41
C ASP A 4 18.60 22.49 71.21
N VAL A 5 18.00 23.16 70.19
CA VAL A 5 17.71 24.61 70.22
C VAL A 5 16.51 24.91 69.30
N ILE A 6 15.36 25.06 69.80
CA ILE A 6 14.31 26.03 70.01
C ILE A 6 14.24 27.19 68.99
N ARG A 7 13.10 27.27 68.30
CA ARG A 7 12.14 28.31 67.89
C ARG A 7 12.59 29.75 67.83
N THR A 8 12.20 30.40 66.73
CA THR A 8 11.34 31.60 66.80
C THR A 8 10.53 31.80 65.53
N ALA A 9 9.23 31.94 65.71
CA ALA A 9 8.28 32.32 64.69
C ALA A 9 8.21 33.83 64.55
N SER A 10 8.25 34.35 63.33
CA SER A 10 7.87 35.75 63.06
C SER A 10 6.72 35.75 62.05
N LEU A 11 5.55 36.20 62.54
CA LEU A 11 4.41 36.55 61.73
C LEU A 11 4.69 37.85 60.99
N CYS A 12 4.70 37.86 59.68
CA CYS A 12 4.50 39.06 58.88
C CYS A 12 3.15 38.95 58.18
N ALA A 13 2.20 39.78 58.63
CA ALA A 13 0.93 39.96 57.95
C ALA A 13 1.17 40.85 56.72
N ALA A 14 0.98 40.24 55.52
CA ALA A 14 0.96 40.98 54.28
C ALA A 14 -0.50 41.12 53.79
N ALA A 15 -0.97 42.34 53.71
CA ALA A 15 -2.24 42.70 53.15
C ALA A 15 -2.26 42.43 51.63
N VAL A 16 -3.11 41.54 51.19
CA VAL A 16 -3.33 41.27 49.75
C VAL A 16 -4.41 42.23 49.25
N CYS A 17 -3.99 43.27 48.51
CA CYS A 17 -4.89 44.09 47.69
C CYS A 17 -5.25 43.29 46.43
N THR A 18 -6.48 42.73 46.36
CA THR A 18 -7.02 42.09 45.17
C THR A 18 -7.47 43.15 44.17
N LEU A 19 -6.63 43.44 43.18
CA LEU A 19 -7.02 44.16 41.96
C LEU A 19 -7.71 43.20 41.04
N VAL A 20 -9.05 43.29 40.94
CA VAL A 20 -9.84 42.56 39.95
C VAL A 20 -9.68 43.28 38.61
N PHE A 21 -8.79 42.77 37.77
CA PHE A 21 -8.77 43.10 36.35
C PHE A 21 -9.84 42.27 35.61
N THR A 22 -10.93 42.93 35.27
CA THR A 22 -11.90 42.38 34.32
C THR A 22 -11.30 42.44 32.91
N TRP A 23 -10.67 41.34 32.49
CA TRP A 23 -10.33 41.16 31.11
C TRP A 23 -11.59 40.75 30.33
N SER A 24 -12.13 41.69 29.57
CA SER A 24 -13.11 41.38 28.50
C SER A 24 -12.37 40.66 27.38
N ALA A 25 -12.30 39.35 27.45
CA ALA A 25 -11.81 38.53 26.34
C ALA A 25 -12.89 38.54 25.25
N GLY A 26 -12.84 39.53 24.38
CA GLY A 26 -13.43 39.44 23.06
C GLY A 26 -12.70 38.35 22.31
N ALA A 27 -13.11 37.10 22.46
CA ALA A 27 -12.67 36.01 21.59
C ALA A 27 -13.21 36.27 20.17
N GLN A 28 -12.41 37.00 19.39
CA GLN A 28 -12.57 37.01 17.95
C GLN A 28 -12.20 35.59 17.51
N GLN A 29 -13.20 34.69 17.34
CA GLN A 29 -13.04 33.45 16.61
C GLN A 29 -12.62 33.86 15.20
N SER A 30 -11.30 33.85 14.95
CA SER A 30 -10.78 33.80 13.60
C SER A 30 -11.27 32.46 13.02
N GLY A 31 -12.40 32.51 12.31
CA GLY A 31 -12.88 31.35 11.57
C GLY A 31 -11.75 30.82 10.72
N ALA A 32 -11.42 29.52 10.86
CA ALA A 32 -10.48 28.89 9.96
C ALA A 32 -10.92 29.25 8.52
N PRO A 33 -9.98 29.60 7.63
CA PRO A 33 -10.33 29.93 6.25
C PRO A 33 -11.19 28.79 5.69
N ALA A 34 -12.33 29.17 5.10
CA ALA A 34 -13.25 28.19 4.52
C ALA A 34 -12.47 27.27 3.59
N ALA A 35 -12.63 25.95 3.74
CA ALA A 35 -11.91 24.97 2.93
C ALA A 35 -12.19 25.27 1.45
N LYS A 36 -11.13 25.32 0.65
CA LYS A 36 -11.20 25.63 -0.79
C LYS A 36 -12.12 24.63 -1.48
N ARG A 37 -13.12 25.13 -2.21
CA ARG A 37 -14.02 24.31 -3.01
C ARG A 37 -13.47 24.19 -4.43
N THR A 38 -13.38 22.94 -4.93
CA THR A 38 -12.90 22.64 -6.29
C THR A 38 -14.01 21.87 -7.02
N LEU A 39 -14.32 22.30 -8.24
CA LEU A 39 -15.29 21.66 -9.13
C LEU A 39 -14.54 20.93 -10.24
N VAL A 40 -14.56 19.60 -10.22
CA VAL A 40 -13.98 18.78 -11.29
C VAL A 40 -15.11 18.38 -12.23
N ARG A 41 -15.16 19.02 -13.42
CA ARG A 41 -16.13 18.74 -14.48
C ARG A 41 -15.61 17.61 -15.34
N ALA A 42 -16.27 16.46 -15.28
CA ALA A 42 -15.91 15.24 -16.02
C ALA A 42 -16.82 15.05 -17.23
N GLY A 43 -16.27 14.61 -18.36
CA GLY A 43 -17.06 14.12 -19.48
C GLY A 43 -17.87 12.90 -19.09
N HIS A 44 -17.20 11.95 -18.42
CA HIS A 44 -17.78 10.74 -17.87
C HIS A 44 -17.23 10.47 -16.46
N VAL A 45 -18.06 9.95 -15.56
CA VAL A 45 -17.65 9.41 -14.26
C VAL A 45 -17.95 7.92 -14.25
N LEU A 46 -16.92 7.10 -14.04
CA LEU A 46 -17.05 5.65 -13.96
C LEU A 46 -17.38 5.21 -12.54
N ASP A 47 -18.52 4.54 -12.38
CA ASP A 47 -18.84 3.78 -11.18
C ASP A 47 -18.16 2.39 -11.26
N VAL A 48 -17.08 2.21 -10.53
CA VAL A 48 -16.30 0.96 -10.51
C VAL A 48 -17.01 -0.21 -9.81
N LYS A 49 -18.12 0.02 -9.11
CA LYS A 49 -18.94 -1.05 -8.55
C LYS A 49 -19.81 -1.72 -9.63
N THR A 50 -20.32 -0.93 -10.55
CA THR A 50 -21.31 -1.38 -11.54
C THR A 50 -20.81 -1.37 -12.97
N GLY A 51 -19.68 -0.70 -13.26
CA GLY A 51 -19.16 -0.46 -14.60
C GLY A 51 -19.94 0.60 -15.40
N LYS A 52 -20.88 1.30 -14.78
CA LYS A 52 -21.68 2.32 -15.47
C LYS A 52 -20.92 3.64 -15.58
N LEU A 53 -21.04 4.27 -16.74
CA LEU A 53 -20.59 5.65 -16.97
C LEU A 53 -21.78 6.60 -16.79
N ALA A 54 -21.54 7.67 -16.03
CA ALA A 54 -22.46 8.79 -15.90
C ALA A 54 -21.89 9.99 -16.66
N ASP A 55 -22.61 10.48 -17.65
CA ASP A 55 -22.16 11.57 -18.52
C ASP A 55 -22.31 12.94 -17.84
N ALA A 56 -21.42 13.87 -18.21
CA ALA A 56 -21.45 15.27 -17.84
C ALA A 56 -21.67 15.48 -16.34
N GLN A 57 -20.80 14.90 -15.51
CA GLN A 57 -20.87 15.03 -14.06
C GLN A 57 -19.86 16.06 -13.53
N THR A 58 -20.22 16.71 -12.42
CA THR A 58 -19.29 17.53 -11.63
C THR A 58 -19.07 16.89 -10.27
N ILE A 59 -17.79 16.62 -9.96
CA ILE A 59 -17.37 16.18 -8.62
C ILE A 59 -17.01 17.43 -7.84
N VAL A 60 -17.72 17.68 -6.75
CA VAL A 60 -17.48 18.81 -5.85
C VAL A 60 -16.55 18.33 -4.73
N VAL A 61 -15.37 18.93 -4.66
CA VAL A 61 -14.35 18.63 -3.65
C VAL A 61 -14.26 19.80 -2.68
N VAL A 62 -14.24 19.51 -1.38
CA VAL A 62 -14.02 20.51 -0.32
C VAL A 62 -12.90 20.02 0.59
N GLY A 63 -11.80 20.76 0.62
CA GLY A 63 -10.59 20.30 1.31
C GLY A 63 -10.04 19.03 0.66
N ASP A 64 -9.96 17.96 1.43
CA ASP A 64 -9.44 16.66 1.02
C ASP A 64 -10.51 15.62 0.64
N THR A 65 -11.80 15.98 0.72
CA THR A 65 -12.92 15.04 0.56
C THR A 65 -13.87 15.42 -0.57
N ILE A 66 -14.51 14.41 -1.13
CA ILE A 66 -15.64 14.55 -2.06
C ILE A 66 -16.87 14.98 -1.27
N GLN A 67 -17.43 16.14 -1.59
CA GLN A 67 -18.69 16.62 -1.00
C GLN A 67 -19.91 15.99 -1.70
N SER A 68 -19.90 16.01 -3.04
CA SER A 68 -21.00 15.48 -3.85
C SER A 68 -20.57 15.21 -5.29
N ILE A 69 -21.36 14.41 -6.00
CA ILE A 69 -21.25 14.20 -7.45
C ILE A 69 -22.65 14.42 -8.02
N ALA A 70 -22.76 15.26 -9.03
CA ALA A 70 -24.05 15.62 -9.60
C ALA A 70 -23.92 16.02 -11.10
N PRO A 71 -25.01 15.96 -11.87
CA PRO A 71 -25.00 16.45 -13.24
C PRO A 71 -24.45 17.89 -13.34
N THR A 72 -23.54 18.13 -14.26
CA THR A 72 -22.85 19.42 -14.38
C THR A 72 -23.81 20.60 -14.53
N ALA A 73 -24.94 20.39 -15.20
CA ALA A 73 -25.99 21.42 -15.35
C ALA A 73 -26.63 21.85 -14.02
N SER A 74 -26.56 21.02 -12.98
CA SER A 74 -27.13 21.29 -11.64
C SER A 74 -26.14 21.93 -10.67
N VAL A 75 -24.85 22.03 -11.02
CA VAL A 75 -23.81 22.57 -10.16
C VAL A 75 -23.38 23.95 -10.61
N THR A 76 -23.76 24.97 -9.82
CA THR A 76 -23.38 26.36 -10.07
C THR A 76 -22.04 26.67 -9.39
N ALA A 77 -21.09 27.21 -10.17
CA ALA A 77 -19.85 27.72 -9.62
C ALA A 77 -20.10 29.00 -8.78
N GLN A 78 -19.43 29.09 -7.64
CA GLN A 78 -19.48 30.22 -6.73
C GLN A 78 -18.20 31.04 -6.83
N ALA A 79 -18.23 32.27 -6.35
CA ALA A 79 -17.03 33.10 -6.25
C ALA A 79 -15.99 32.41 -5.34
N GLY A 80 -14.77 32.23 -5.86
CA GLY A 80 -13.67 31.56 -5.15
C GLY A 80 -13.51 30.06 -5.46
N ASP A 81 -14.45 29.43 -6.19
CA ASP A 81 -14.29 28.05 -6.65
C ASP A 81 -13.12 27.93 -7.65
N ALA A 82 -12.33 26.86 -7.49
CA ALA A 82 -11.46 26.41 -8.56
C ALA A 82 -12.25 25.47 -9.48
N VAL A 83 -12.15 25.69 -10.79
CA VAL A 83 -12.82 24.82 -11.79
C VAL A 83 -11.77 24.11 -12.62
N ILE A 84 -11.85 22.78 -12.63
CA ILE A 84 -11.02 21.88 -13.44
C ILE A 84 -11.92 21.29 -14.50
N ASP A 85 -11.58 21.51 -15.77
CA ASP A 85 -12.36 21.00 -16.90
C ASP A 85 -11.69 19.74 -17.49
N LEU A 86 -12.33 18.60 -17.28
CA LEU A 86 -12.00 17.28 -17.82
C LEU A 86 -13.13 16.78 -18.73
N GLY A 87 -13.79 17.70 -19.45
CA GLY A 87 -15.02 17.43 -20.23
C GLY A 87 -14.87 16.40 -21.36
N GLY A 88 -13.64 16.09 -21.80
CA GLY A 88 -13.36 15.03 -22.78
C GLY A 88 -12.86 13.71 -22.18
N MET A 89 -12.88 13.55 -20.84
CA MET A 89 -12.22 12.43 -20.17
C MET A 89 -13.18 11.60 -19.33
N THR A 90 -12.75 10.35 -19.06
CA THR A 90 -13.36 9.47 -18.06
C THR A 90 -12.63 9.65 -16.75
N VAL A 91 -13.35 10.07 -15.71
CA VAL A 91 -12.88 10.21 -14.33
C VAL A 91 -13.31 8.99 -13.52
N MET A 92 -12.40 8.46 -12.72
CA MET A 92 -12.63 7.33 -11.85
C MET A 92 -11.85 7.47 -10.52
N PRO A 93 -12.09 6.60 -9.52
CA PRO A 93 -11.27 6.59 -8.31
C PRO A 93 -9.79 6.42 -8.63
N GLY A 94 -8.92 7.01 -7.81
CA GLY A 94 -7.51 6.70 -7.85
C GLY A 94 -7.25 5.21 -7.66
N LEU A 95 -6.26 4.66 -8.36
CA LEU A 95 -5.87 3.27 -8.30
C LEU A 95 -5.16 2.97 -6.98
N ILE A 96 -5.24 1.72 -6.56
CA ILE A 96 -4.63 1.19 -5.33
C ILE A 96 -3.76 0.00 -5.69
N ASP A 97 -2.50 0.01 -5.23
CA ASP A 97 -1.55 -1.09 -5.36
C ASP A 97 -1.20 -1.64 -3.97
N VAL A 98 -1.58 -2.89 -3.69
CA VAL A 98 -1.41 -3.46 -2.35
C VAL A 98 -0.12 -4.27 -2.17
N HIS A 99 0.80 -4.21 -3.15
CA HIS A 99 2.11 -4.85 -3.06
C HIS A 99 3.18 -4.03 -3.79
N THR A 100 3.85 -3.16 -3.06
CA THR A 100 4.97 -2.35 -3.57
C THR A 100 6.16 -2.40 -2.63
N HIS A 101 7.35 -2.05 -3.16
CA HIS A 101 8.58 -1.83 -2.40
C HIS A 101 9.18 -0.47 -2.80
N LEU A 102 8.55 0.62 -2.38
CA LEU A 102 8.88 1.97 -2.86
C LEU A 102 10.32 2.40 -2.59
N THR A 103 10.95 1.89 -1.54
CA THR A 103 12.34 2.24 -1.19
C THR A 103 13.39 1.51 -2.01
N MET A 104 12.97 0.52 -2.83
CA MET A 104 13.82 -0.33 -3.65
C MET A 104 13.73 0.03 -5.14
N ASN A 105 14.73 -0.36 -5.92
CA ASN A 105 14.80 -0.19 -7.37
C ASN A 105 15.09 -1.54 -8.04
N PRO A 106 14.76 -1.72 -9.34
CA PRO A 106 15.00 -2.94 -10.09
C PRO A 106 16.50 -3.09 -10.45
N ASP A 107 17.31 -3.22 -9.43
CA ASP A 107 18.75 -3.42 -9.56
C ASP A 107 19.15 -4.65 -8.76
N PHE A 108 19.42 -5.72 -9.50
CA PHE A 108 19.74 -7.03 -8.96
C PHE A 108 21.23 -7.31 -8.89
N ASP A 109 22.09 -6.26 -8.87
CA ASP A 109 23.49 -6.43 -8.51
C ASP A 109 23.59 -6.77 -7.01
N PRO A 110 24.00 -8.01 -6.66
CA PRO A 110 24.05 -8.44 -5.27
C PRO A 110 24.94 -7.56 -4.38
N TYR A 111 25.95 -6.89 -4.97
CA TYR A 111 26.83 -6.00 -4.23
C TYR A 111 26.22 -4.62 -3.97
N ARG A 112 25.24 -4.20 -4.76
CA ARG A 112 24.58 -2.92 -4.59
C ARG A 112 23.73 -2.89 -3.35
N GLU A 113 23.00 -3.96 -3.05
CA GLU A 113 22.21 -4.10 -1.83
C GLU A 113 23.09 -3.90 -0.60
N LEU A 114 24.25 -4.53 -0.57
CA LEU A 114 25.26 -4.41 0.51
C LEU A 114 25.87 -3.01 0.63
N THR A 115 25.75 -2.17 -0.37
CA THR A 115 26.31 -0.81 -0.40
C THR A 115 25.23 0.27 -0.33
N SER A 116 23.96 -0.11 -0.24
CA SER A 116 22.85 0.81 -0.03
C SER A 116 22.83 1.31 1.42
N THR A 117 22.50 2.57 1.59
CA THR A 117 22.29 3.17 2.91
C THR A 117 20.83 3.53 3.08
N SER A 118 20.30 3.56 4.32
CA SER A 118 18.94 3.98 4.59
C SER A 118 18.61 5.37 4.01
N ALA A 119 19.60 6.27 3.98
CA ALA A 119 19.46 7.59 3.34
C ALA A 119 19.23 7.47 1.83
N LYS A 120 19.94 6.58 1.14
CA LYS A 120 19.75 6.34 -0.30
C LYS A 120 18.43 5.68 -0.58
N GLU A 121 18.02 4.73 0.23
CA GLU A 121 16.71 4.07 0.14
C GLU A 121 15.56 5.05 0.34
N ALA A 122 15.68 5.97 1.32
CA ALA A 122 14.71 7.05 1.51
C ALA A 122 14.60 7.96 0.27
N ILE A 123 15.73 8.34 -0.35
CA ILE A 123 15.76 9.13 -1.58
C ILE A 123 15.11 8.36 -2.74
N ASN A 124 15.43 7.09 -2.91
CA ASN A 124 14.78 6.22 -3.89
C ASN A 124 13.26 6.19 -3.63
N GLY A 125 12.87 6.05 -2.37
CA GLY A 125 11.46 6.04 -1.96
C GLY A 125 10.70 7.29 -2.39
N VAL A 126 11.29 8.48 -2.25
CA VAL A 126 10.69 9.75 -2.71
C VAL A 126 10.49 9.76 -4.22
N VAL A 127 11.48 9.31 -4.98
CA VAL A 127 11.42 9.26 -6.46
C VAL A 127 10.33 8.27 -6.90
N ASN A 128 10.32 7.09 -6.31
CA ASN A 128 9.41 5.99 -6.65
C ASN A 128 7.97 6.28 -6.22
N ALA A 129 7.76 6.84 -5.02
CA ALA A 129 6.45 7.29 -4.55
C ALA A 129 5.83 8.32 -5.49
N LYS A 130 6.63 9.29 -5.95
CA LYS A 130 6.19 10.26 -6.95
C LYS A 130 5.83 9.57 -8.27
N ALA A 131 6.67 8.68 -8.80
CA ALA A 131 6.41 7.96 -10.05
C ALA A 131 5.10 7.15 -9.97
N THR A 132 4.90 6.42 -8.87
CA THR A 132 3.69 5.63 -8.60
C THR A 132 2.44 6.52 -8.54
N LEU A 133 2.50 7.65 -7.81
CA LEU A 133 1.39 8.62 -7.75
C LEU A 133 1.07 9.20 -9.13
N MET A 134 2.09 9.60 -9.91
CA MET A 134 1.91 10.18 -11.25
C MET A 134 1.35 9.18 -12.27
N ALA A 135 1.50 7.87 -12.00
CA ALA A 135 0.85 6.79 -12.77
C ALA A 135 -0.61 6.53 -12.36
N GLY A 136 -1.16 7.31 -11.39
CA GLY A 136 -2.55 7.23 -10.99
C GLY A 136 -2.82 6.38 -9.74
N PHE A 137 -1.80 5.83 -9.10
CA PHE A 137 -1.94 5.08 -7.87
C PHE A 137 -1.91 6.04 -6.68
N THR A 138 -3.09 6.39 -6.18
CA THR A 138 -3.25 7.35 -5.06
C THR A 138 -3.08 6.71 -3.70
N SER A 139 -3.13 5.38 -3.62
CA SER A 139 -2.89 4.62 -2.40
C SER A 139 -2.05 3.38 -2.67
N VAL A 140 -1.17 3.03 -1.73
CA VAL A 140 -0.35 1.82 -1.81
C VAL A 140 -0.22 1.12 -0.46
N ARG A 141 0.08 -0.18 -0.51
CA ARG A 141 0.59 -0.96 0.60
C ARG A 141 2.03 -1.35 0.29
N ASN A 142 2.98 -0.77 1.05
CA ASN A 142 4.40 -1.10 0.96
C ASN A 142 4.68 -2.29 1.87
N VAL A 143 5.12 -3.40 1.29
CA VAL A 143 5.19 -4.69 2.00
C VAL A 143 6.63 -5.15 2.24
N GLY A 144 7.51 -4.20 2.52
CA GLY A 144 8.89 -4.47 2.92
C GLY A 144 9.81 -3.28 2.70
N ALA A 145 10.66 -3.03 3.69
CA ALA A 145 11.76 -2.09 3.65
C ALA A 145 12.78 -2.42 4.72
N SER A 146 14.05 -2.06 4.51
CA SER A 146 15.08 -2.15 5.53
C SER A 146 14.91 -1.02 6.55
N GLY A 147 15.26 -1.24 7.82
CA GLY A 147 15.42 -0.20 8.82
C GLY A 147 14.25 0.77 8.98
N PHE A 148 13.02 0.38 8.68
CA PHE A 148 11.81 1.21 8.76
C PHE A 148 11.80 2.46 7.86
N VAL A 149 12.58 2.48 6.79
CA VAL A 149 12.67 3.62 5.86
C VAL A 149 11.32 3.94 5.19
N ASP A 150 10.46 2.95 5.01
CA ASP A 150 9.10 3.12 4.49
C ASP A 150 8.17 3.83 5.48
N VAL A 151 8.39 3.67 6.79
CA VAL A 151 7.68 4.41 7.84
C VAL A 151 8.01 5.90 7.73
N ASP A 152 9.30 6.24 7.63
CA ASP A 152 9.75 7.63 7.46
C ASP A 152 9.21 8.24 6.16
N LEU A 153 9.21 7.47 5.06
CA LEU A 153 8.65 7.90 3.78
C LEU A 153 7.15 8.19 3.88
N ARG A 154 6.37 7.27 4.48
CA ARG A 154 4.92 7.46 4.73
C ARG A 154 4.68 8.74 5.53
N ASP A 155 5.43 8.94 6.59
CA ASP A 155 5.26 10.10 7.48
C ASP A 155 5.63 11.41 6.78
N ALA A 156 6.66 11.42 5.93
CA ALA A 156 7.02 12.56 5.09
C ALA A 156 5.92 12.87 4.04
N VAL A 157 5.34 11.84 3.42
CA VAL A 157 4.19 12.00 2.50
C VAL A 157 2.97 12.54 3.23
N ASN A 158 2.64 12.01 4.41
CA ASN A 158 1.51 12.46 5.22
C ASN A 158 1.67 13.90 5.71
N ALA A 159 2.90 14.31 6.00
CA ALA A 159 3.23 15.70 6.37
C ALA A 159 3.28 16.65 5.15
N GLY A 160 3.09 16.17 3.93
CA GLY A 160 3.16 16.96 2.69
C GLY A 160 4.58 17.44 2.35
N GLN A 161 5.61 16.85 2.94
CA GLN A 161 7.01 17.20 2.67
C GLN A 161 7.47 16.70 1.31
N VAL A 162 6.95 15.57 0.87
CA VAL A 162 7.24 14.95 -0.43
C VAL A 162 5.96 14.45 -1.09
N PRO A 163 5.88 14.44 -2.45
CA PRO A 163 4.75 13.86 -3.16
C PRO A 163 4.78 12.33 -3.09
N GLY A 164 3.64 11.71 -2.87
CA GLY A 164 3.48 10.26 -2.84
C GLY A 164 2.02 9.86 -2.62
N PRO A 165 1.68 8.56 -2.78
CA PRO A 165 0.36 8.02 -2.48
C PRO A 165 0.08 8.01 -0.97
N HIS A 166 -1.17 7.76 -0.58
CA HIS A 166 -1.46 7.29 0.80
C HIS A 166 -0.81 5.93 1.00
N MET A 167 -0.18 5.68 2.14
CA MET A 167 0.61 4.47 2.36
C MET A 167 0.18 3.71 3.62
N LEU A 168 0.10 2.37 3.51
CA LEU A 168 0.29 1.45 4.62
C LEU A 168 1.67 0.79 4.45
N VAL A 169 2.42 0.67 5.53
CA VAL A 169 3.82 0.20 5.49
C VAL A 169 4.08 -0.91 6.50
N SER A 170 4.96 -1.85 6.15
CA SER A 170 5.24 -3.03 6.99
C SER A 170 6.54 -2.94 7.79
N GLY A 171 7.47 -2.05 7.40
CA GLY A 171 8.85 -2.14 7.87
C GLY A 171 9.53 -3.43 7.40
N PRO A 172 10.47 -3.99 8.18
CA PRO A 172 11.18 -5.21 7.84
C PRO A 172 10.25 -6.43 7.64
N LEU A 173 10.59 -7.26 6.65
CA LEU A 173 9.88 -8.51 6.37
C LEU A 173 10.29 -9.57 7.38
N LEU A 174 9.32 -10.31 7.93
CA LEU A 174 9.63 -11.45 8.80
C LEU A 174 9.97 -12.68 7.95
N GLY A 175 11.09 -13.33 8.28
CA GLY A 175 11.56 -14.55 7.64
C GLY A 175 12.30 -15.45 8.62
N ILE A 176 12.50 -16.71 8.23
CA ILE A 176 13.36 -17.63 8.98
C ILE A 176 14.84 -17.41 8.63
N THR A 177 15.74 -17.83 9.50
CA THR A 177 17.17 -17.90 9.20
C THR A 177 17.41 -18.67 7.89
N GLY A 178 18.12 -18.05 6.95
CA GLY A 178 18.43 -18.61 5.63
C GLY A 178 17.23 -18.67 4.67
N GLY A 179 16.08 -18.05 5.03
CA GLY A 179 14.89 -18.00 4.21
C GLY A 179 14.91 -16.89 3.15
N HIS A 180 13.77 -16.72 2.44
CA HIS A 180 13.63 -15.73 1.37
C HIS A 180 13.81 -14.28 1.86
N CYS A 181 13.41 -14.01 3.10
CA CYS A 181 13.51 -12.69 3.72
C CYS A 181 14.76 -12.53 4.60
N ASP A 182 15.77 -13.35 4.41
CA ASP A 182 17.09 -13.22 5.05
C ASP A 182 18.18 -12.86 4.02
N GLU A 183 19.30 -12.36 4.51
CA GLU A 183 20.45 -11.94 3.71
C GLU A 183 21.37 -13.14 3.38
N ASN A 184 21.11 -13.80 2.25
CA ASN A 184 21.74 -15.09 1.87
C ASN A 184 22.95 -14.97 0.91
N LEU A 185 23.41 -13.74 0.59
CA LEU A 185 24.41 -13.55 -0.46
C LEU A 185 25.83 -13.69 0.04
N LEU A 186 26.09 -13.34 1.29
CA LEU A 186 27.46 -13.30 1.84
C LEU A 186 27.83 -14.55 2.63
N PRO A 187 29.14 -14.89 2.66
CA PRO A 187 29.65 -15.92 3.55
C PRO A 187 29.41 -15.58 5.03
N ILE A 188 29.29 -16.64 5.86
CA ILE A 188 28.98 -16.53 7.29
C ILE A 188 29.93 -15.61 8.08
N GLN A 189 31.14 -15.39 7.61
CA GLN A 189 32.12 -14.50 8.27
C GLN A 189 31.64 -13.05 8.37
N TYR A 190 30.71 -12.63 7.53
CA TYR A 190 30.14 -11.27 7.53
C TYR A 190 29.00 -11.10 8.54
N HIS A 191 28.46 -12.21 9.06
CA HIS A 191 27.37 -12.20 10.05
C HIS A 191 26.18 -11.30 9.66
N LEU A 192 25.88 -11.22 8.35
CA LEU A 192 24.75 -10.46 7.86
C LEU A 192 23.46 -11.26 8.07
N VAL A 193 22.47 -10.60 8.61
CA VAL A 193 21.14 -11.17 8.91
C VAL A 193 20.08 -10.12 8.55
N GLY A 194 19.01 -10.54 7.92
CA GLY A 194 17.88 -9.65 7.61
C GLY A 194 17.22 -9.06 8.86
N ASP A 195 16.82 -7.79 8.82
CA ASP A 195 16.27 -7.04 9.96
C ASP A 195 15.04 -7.69 10.61
N GLY A 196 14.31 -8.53 9.88
CA GLY A 196 13.08 -9.20 10.34
C GLY A 196 13.23 -10.70 10.59
N VAL A 197 14.47 -11.24 10.58
CA VAL A 197 14.70 -12.66 10.82
C VAL A 197 14.32 -13.04 12.25
N ALA A 198 13.49 -14.08 12.38
CA ALA A 198 13.01 -14.58 13.66
C ALA A 198 12.62 -16.05 13.54
N ASP A 199 13.14 -16.90 14.40
CA ASP A 199 12.88 -18.34 14.46
C ASP A 199 12.16 -18.73 15.75
N GLY A 200 11.12 -19.51 15.61
CA GLY A 200 10.31 -19.98 16.74
C GLY A 200 9.30 -18.95 17.27
N ILE A 201 8.29 -19.45 17.99
CA ILE A 201 7.12 -18.69 18.41
C ILE A 201 7.49 -17.41 19.19
N SER A 202 8.45 -17.49 20.10
CA SER A 202 8.82 -16.34 20.95
C SER A 202 9.45 -15.21 20.16
N GLU A 203 10.33 -15.53 19.19
CA GLU A 203 11.02 -14.53 18.38
C GLU A 203 10.10 -13.88 17.36
N VAL A 204 9.27 -14.67 16.68
CA VAL A 204 8.30 -14.11 15.72
C VAL A 204 7.31 -13.16 16.39
N GLN A 205 6.83 -13.47 17.62
CA GLN A 205 5.99 -12.57 18.40
C GLN A 205 6.72 -11.31 18.82
N HIS A 206 8.00 -11.43 19.19
CA HIS A 206 8.83 -10.27 19.51
C HIS A 206 8.97 -9.36 18.28
N GLN A 207 9.27 -9.94 17.11
CA GLN A 207 9.47 -9.20 15.87
C GLN A 207 8.19 -8.49 15.40
N VAL A 208 7.02 -9.16 15.49
CA VAL A 208 5.71 -8.52 15.23
C VAL A 208 5.53 -7.26 16.09
N ARG A 209 5.79 -7.37 17.39
CA ARG A 209 5.66 -6.25 18.33
C ARG A 209 6.70 -5.17 18.07
N GLN A 210 7.91 -5.53 17.67
CA GLN A 210 8.96 -4.61 17.29
C GLN A 210 8.57 -3.79 16.05
N ASN A 211 8.09 -4.44 14.98
CA ASN A 211 7.62 -3.74 13.79
C ASN A 211 6.50 -2.75 14.13
N ILE A 212 5.51 -3.17 14.92
CA ILE A 212 4.40 -2.30 15.36
C ILE A 212 4.91 -1.14 16.23
N LYS A 213 5.86 -1.38 17.13
CA LYS A 213 6.49 -0.34 17.96
C LYS A 213 7.13 0.76 17.11
N TYR A 214 7.77 0.38 16.00
CA TYR A 214 8.45 1.33 15.11
C TYR A 214 7.58 1.85 13.96
N GLY A 215 6.26 1.63 14.03
CA GLY A 215 5.29 2.32 13.20
C GLY A 215 4.72 1.53 12.03
N ALA A 216 4.95 0.22 11.95
CA ALA A 216 4.34 -0.63 10.94
C ALA A 216 2.81 -0.64 11.05
N ASP A 217 2.13 -0.50 9.90
CA ASP A 217 0.67 -0.53 9.76
C ASP A 217 0.15 -1.96 9.51
N LEU A 218 1.02 -2.85 9.05
CA LEU A 218 0.76 -4.27 8.80
C LEU A 218 2.04 -5.07 9.04
N ILE A 219 1.90 -6.39 9.04
CA ILE A 219 3.03 -7.32 9.10
C ILE A 219 3.17 -8.03 7.75
N LYS A 220 4.38 -8.14 7.24
CA LYS A 220 4.72 -8.97 6.06
C LYS A 220 5.58 -10.13 6.50
N ILE A 221 5.23 -11.33 6.05
CA ILE A 221 6.00 -12.56 6.28
C ILE A 221 6.41 -13.22 4.98
N CYS A 222 7.49 -14.00 5.01
CA CYS A 222 7.89 -14.92 3.96
C CYS A 222 7.53 -16.35 4.38
N ALA A 223 6.36 -16.83 3.88
CA ALA A 223 5.84 -18.16 4.20
C ALA A 223 6.50 -19.27 3.39
N THR A 224 7.10 -18.94 2.24
CA THR A 224 7.86 -19.87 1.39
C THR A 224 9.17 -19.26 0.95
N GLY A 225 10.04 -20.06 0.34
CA GLY A 225 11.13 -19.57 -0.47
C GLY A 225 10.64 -18.71 -1.63
N GLY A 226 11.54 -17.99 -2.27
CA GLY A 226 11.22 -17.03 -3.31
C GLY A 226 12.11 -17.15 -4.55
N VAL A 227 11.76 -16.33 -5.56
CA VAL A 227 12.51 -16.26 -6.83
C VAL A 227 13.81 -15.47 -6.66
N LEU A 228 13.74 -14.34 -5.94
CA LEU A 228 14.84 -13.37 -5.82
C LEU A 228 15.71 -13.57 -4.57
N SER A 229 15.81 -14.81 -4.08
CA SER A 229 16.70 -15.21 -2.99
C SER A 229 17.60 -16.37 -3.41
N LYS A 230 18.78 -16.47 -2.80
CA LYS A 230 19.75 -17.51 -3.12
C LYS A 230 19.63 -18.67 -2.14
N GLY A 231 19.59 -19.90 -2.67
CA GLY A 231 19.71 -21.13 -1.86
C GLY A 231 18.42 -21.71 -1.34
N ASP A 232 17.29 -21.10 -1.60
CA ASP A 232 15.96 -21.59 -1.23
C ASP A 232 15.12 -22.03 -2.44
N ASP A 233 14.07 -22.80 -2.17
CA ASP A 233 13.11 -23.30 -3.15
C ASP A 233 11.78 -22.54 -2.99
N PRO A 234 11.26 -21.87 -4.05
CA PRO A 234 9.96 -21.20 -4.01
C PRO A 234 8.79 -22.09 -3.55
N GLN A 235 8.89 -23.41 -3.73
CA GLN A 235 7.85 -24.34 -3.29
C GLN A 235 7.96 -24.77 -1.82
N ALA A 236 9.13 -24.57 -1.18
CA ALA A 236 9.33 -24.98 0.19
C ALA A 236 8.68 -24.01 1.18
N SER A 237 7.84 -24.51 2.09
CA SER A 237 7.35 -23.73 3.24
C SER A 237 8.53 -23.43 4.17
N GLN A 238 8.63 -22.19 4.64
CA GLN A 238 9.70 -21.73 5.52
C GLN A 238 9.27 -21.67 6.97
N TYR A 239 8.26 -20.88 7.30
CA TYR A 239 7.64 -20.95 8.64
C TYR A 239 6.79 -22.20 8.80
N THR A 240 6.73 -22.74 10.03
CA THR A 240 5.75 -23.73 10.42
C THR A 240 4.35 -23.11 10.55
N LEU A 241 3.31 -23.95 10.56
CA LEU A 241 1.94 -23.47 10.78
C LEU A 241 1.80 -22.76 12.14
N GLU A 242 2.44 -23.30 13.18
CA GLU A 242 2.40 -22.77 14.55
C GLU A 242 3.05 -21.39 14.66
N GLU A 243 4.17 -21.16 13.97
CA GLU A 243 4.82 -19.84 13.89
C GLU A 243 3.95 -18.84 13.18
N MET A 244 3.37 -19.21 12.01
CA MET A 244 2.45 -18.33 11.27
C MET A 244 1.21 -17.99 12.12
N GLN A 245 0.65 -18.95 12.86
CA GLN A 245 -0.47 -18.71 13.76
C GLN A 245 -0.10 -17.75 14.91
N ALA A 246 1.10 -17.86 15.45
CA ALA A 246 1.59 -16.95 16.48
C ALA A 246 1.78 -15.52 15.96
N ILE A 247 2.30 -15.38 14.73
CA ILE A 247 2.43 -14.07 14.05
C ILE A 247 1.05 -13.44 13.86
N VAL A 248 0.11 -14.18 13.24
CA VAL A 248 -1.23 -13.67 12.92
C VAL A 248 -1.99 -13.31 14.18
N ALA A 249 -1.95 -14.17 15.22
CA ALA A 249 -2.63 -13.91 16.48
C ALA A 249 -2.14 -12.62 17.16
N ASP A 250 -0.83 -12.36 17.18
CA ASP A 250 -0.27 -11.13 17.76
C ASP A 250 -0.56 -9.90 16.91
N ALA A 251 -0.41 -10.00 15.59
CA ALA A 251 -0.69 -8.91 14.67
C ALA A 251 -2.17 -8.50 14.75
N HIS A 252 -3.10 -9.42 14.62
CA HIS A 252 -4.54 -9.15 14.68
C HIS A 252 -4.98 -8.62 16.03
N ARG A 253 -4.46 -9.18 17.14
CA ARG A 253 -4.72 -8.67 18.50
C ARG A 253 -4.28 -7.22 18.66
N LEU A 254 -3.24 -6.80 17.93
CA LEU A 254 -2.72 -5.43 17.92
C LEU A 254 -3.28 -4.57 16.78
N GLY A 255 -4.33 -5.07 16.09
CA GLY A 255 -5.03 -4.35 15.03
C GLY A 255 -4.25 -4.20 13.72
N ARG A 256 -3.33 -5.14 13.43
CA ARG A 256 -2.54 -5.16 12.21
C ARG A 256 -2.89 -6.36 11.36
N LYS A 257 -3.05 -6.14 10.04
CA LYS A 257 -3.22 -7.19 9.05
C LYS A 257 -1.89 -7.88 8.74
N VAL A 258 -1.95 -9.10 8.17
CA VAL A 258 -0.79 -9.89 7.80
C VAL A 258 -0.83 -10.20 6.31
N ALA A 259 0.25 -9.89 5.58
CA ALA A 259 0.49 -10.25 4.20
C ALA A 259 1.57 -11.35 4.14
N ALA A 260 1.34 -12.42 3.39
CA ALA A 260 2.25 -13.55 3.29
C ALA A 260 2.76 -13.75 1.86
N HIS A 261 4.06 -13.53 1.62
CA HIS A 261 4.73 -14.05 0.43
C HIS A 261 4.64 -15.57 0.45
N ALA A 262 4.06 -16.17 -0.57
CA ALA A 262 3.95 -17.61 -0.70
C ALA A 262 3.78 -18.03 -2.17
N HIS A 263 4.76 -18.76 -2.70
CA HIS A 263 4.65 -19.41 -4.00
C HIS A 263 4.12 -20.83 -3.87
N GLY A 264 4.73 -21.65 -3.00
CA GLY A 264 4.44 -23.07 -2.85
C GLY A 264 3.08 -23.38 -2.21
N ALA A 265 2.39 -24.40 -2.71
CA ALA A 265 1.04 -24.77 -2.29
C ALA A 265 0.90 -25.02 -0.78
N GLN A 266 1.92 -25.64 -0.15
CA GLN A 266 1.90 -25.92 1.29
C GLN A 266 1.99 -24.64 2.11
N GLY A 267 2.87 -23.70 1.72
CA GLY A 267 3.00 -22.41 2.41
C GLY A 267 1.73 -21.57 2.24
N ILE A 268 1.11 -21.55 1.05
CA ILE A 268 -0.18 -20.87 0.80
C ILE A 268 -1.26 -21.45 1.72
N LEU A 269 -1.35 -22.79 1.79
CA LEU A 269 -2.34 -23.47 2.63
C LEU A 269 -2.14 -23.16 4.10
N TRP A 270 -0.90 -23.23 4.60
CA TRP A 270 -0.60 -22.97 6.02
C TRP A 270 -0.79 -21.51 6.39
N ALA A 271 -0.34 -20.59 5.56
CA ALA A 271 -0.58 -19.17 5.78
C ALA A 271 -2.09 -18.85 5.81
N SER A 272 -2.87 -19.44 4.89
CA SER A 272 -4.33 -19.28 4.90
C SER A 272 -4.97 -19.90 6.14
N LYS A 273 -4.53 -21.09 6.57
CA LYS A 273 -4.99 -21.73 7.82
C LYS A 273 -4.61 -20.93 9.07
N ALA A 274 -3.47 -20.26 9.05
CA ALA A 274 -3.04 -19.37 10.12
C ALA A 274 -3.90 -18.08 10.20
N GLY A 275 -4.61 -17.73 9.11
CA GLY A 275 -5.51 -16.58 9.06
C GLY A 275 -4.90 -15.30 8.52
N VAL A 276 -3.90 -15.38 7.64
CA VAL A 276 -3.36 -14.19 6.97
C VAL A 276 -4.43 -13.50 6.13
N ASP A 277 -4.34 -12.17 5.99
CA ASP A 277 -5.31 -11.37 5.23
C ASP A 277 -5.08 -11.45 3.72
N SER A 278 -3.83 -11.65 3.29
CA SER A 278 -3.49 -11.84 1.88
C SER A 278 -2.33 -12.80 1.67
N ILE A 279 -2.41 -13.51 0.53
CA ILE A 279 -1.32 -14.30 -0.06
C ILE A 279 -0.78 -13.48 -1.24
N GLU A 280 0.50 -13.24 -1.24
CA GLU A 280 1.22 -12.56 -2.31
C GLU A 280 1.78 -13.61 -3.27
N HIS A 281 1.71 -13.35 -4.58
CA HIS A 281 2.09 -14.22 -5.69
C HIS A 281 1.19 -15.45 -5.88
N GLY A 282 1.25 -16.45 -5.02
CA GLY A 282 0.38 -17.61 -5.08
C GLY A 282 0.66 -18.56 -6.23
N SER A 283 1.85 -18.58 -6.84
CA SER A 283 2.15 -19.16 -8.14
C SER A 283 1.83 -20.66 -8.27
N TYR A 284 2.03 -21.45 -7.22
CA TYR A 284 1.72 -22.89 -7.18
C TYR A 284 0.43 -23.20 -6.41
N ILE A 285 -0.53 -22.26 -6.37
CA ILE A 285 -1.81 -22.46 -5.68
C ILE A 285 -2.56 -23.68 -6.25
N ASN A 286 -3.11 -24.50 -5.36
CA ASN A 286 -3.88 -25.70 -5.68
C ASN A 286 -5.30 -25.64 -5.10
N ASP A 287 -6.14 -26.63 -5.40
CA ASP A 287 -7.54 -26.68 -4.97
C ASP A 287 -7.72 -26.64 -3.45
N GLU A 288 -6.83 -27.29 -2.68
CA GLU A 288 -6.90 -27.27 -1.21
C GLU A 288 -6.63 -25.86 -0.66
N ALA A 289 -5.61 -25.19 -1.17
CA ALA A 289 -5.28 -23.81 -0.81
C ALA A 289 -6.39 -22.84 -1.24
N ILE A 290 -6.95 -22.99 -2.45
CA ILE A 290 -8.10 -22.23 -2.94
C ILE A 290 -9.31 -22.37 -1.99
N ALA A 291 -9.63 -23.60 -1.58
CA ALA A 291 -10.75 -23.87 -0.69
C ALA A 291 -10.55 -23.19 0.67
N GLU A 292 -9.34 -23.25 1.24
CA GLU A 292 -9.03 -22.62 2.52
C GLU A 292 -9.04 -21.08 2.44
N MET A 293 -8.45 -20.49 1.38
CA MET A 293 -8.51 -19.05 1.14
C MET A 293 -9.95 -18.54 1.03
N LYS A 294 -10.80 -19.25 0.31
CA LYS A 294 -12.23 -18.89 0.17
C LYS A 294 -12.96 -18.96 1.51
N LYS A 295 -12.71 -19.99 2.30
CA LYS A 295 -13.29 -20.19 3.63
C LYS A 295 -12.93 -19.05 4.58
N ASN A 296 -11.68 -18.60 4.56
CA ASN A 296 -11.16 -17.57 5.46
C ASN A 296 -11.32 -16.14 4.88
N GLY A 297 -11.71 -16.01 3.61
CA GLY A 297 -11.83 -14.71 2.94
C GLY A 297 -10.47 -14.06 2.61
N THR A 298 -9.39 -14.85 2.62
CA THR A 298 -8.03 -14.43 2.30
C THR A 298 -7.95 -13.92 0.85
N TYR A 299 -7.34 -12.77 0.64
CA TYR A 299 -7.11 -12.21 -0.69
C TYR A 299 -5.90 -12.87 -1.37
N LEU A 300 -5.95 -12.98 -2.69
CA LEU A 300 -4.79 -13.29 -3.53
C LEU A 300 -4.33 -11.99 -4.22
N VAL A 301 -3.02 -11.76 -4.19
CA VAL A 301 -2.35 -10.60 -4.80
C VAL A 301 -1.30 -11.13 -5.79
N PRO A 302 -1.66 -11.35 -7.07
CA PRO A 302 -0.90 -12.23 -7.98
C PRO A 302 0.45 -11.69 -8.47
N THR A 303 0.61 -10.39 -8.67
CA THR A 303 1.86 -9.74 -9.15
C THR A 303 2.45 -10.36 -10.43
N LEU A 304 1.66 -10.49 -11.48
CA LEU A 304 2.03 -11.29 -12.67
C LEU A 304 2.84 -10.53 -13.73
N TYR A 305 2.66 -9.19 -13.83
CA TYR A 305 3.37 -8.41 -14.85
C TYR A 305 4.89 -8.42 -14.65
N LEU A 306 5.34 -8.53 -13.41
CA LEU A 306 6.78 -8.59 -13.10
C LEU A 306 7.49 -9.75 -13.82
N GLU A 307 6.81 -10.90 -13.98
CA GLU A 307 7.36 -12.07 -14.65
C GLU A 307 7.58 -11.78 -16.14
N ASP A 308 6.57 -11.20 -16.81
CA ASP A 308 6.67 -10.82 -18.22
C ASP A 308 7.78 -9.80 -18.44
N TRP A 309 7.85 -8.78 -17.58
CA TRP A 309 8.87 -7.73 -17.69
C TRP A 309 10.29 -8.28 -17.47
N GLN A 310 10.49 -9.14 -16.46
CA GLN A 310 11.79 -9.71 -16.17
C GLN A 310 12.28 -10.68 -17.25
N ILE A 311 11.38 -11.48 -17.81
CA ILE A 311 11.72 -12.42 -18.91
C ILE A 311 12.05 -11.64 -20.18
N GLU A 312 11.32 -10.58 -20.49
CA GLU A 312 11.48 -9.80 -21.73
C GLU A 312 12.62 -8.78 -21.66
N LYS A 313 12.74 -8.04 -20.55
CA LYS A 313 13.58 -6.84 -20.43
C LYS A 313 14.53 -6.88 -19.25
N GLY A 314 14.35 -7.81 -18.35
CA GLY A 314 15.10 -7.89 -17.11
C GLY A 314 16.55 -8.31 -17.30
N SER A 315 17.36 -8.08 -16.28
CA SER A 315 18.79 -8.44 -16.23
C SER A 315 19.09 -9.29 -15.00
N LEU A 316 18.17 -10.21 -14.67
CA LEU A 316 18.36 -11.09 -13.51
C LEU A 316 19.61 -11.95 -13.65
N PRO A 317 20.39 -12.14 -12.56
CA PRO A 317 21.41 -13.17 -12.51
C PRO A 317 20.85 -14.55 -12.92
N PRO A 318 21.66 -15.41 -13.57
CA PRO A 318 21.17 -16.67 -14.14
C PRO A 318 20.39 -17.56 -13.18
N PHE A 319 20.76 -17.60 -11.91
CA PHE A 319 20.10 -18.43 -10.90
C PHE A 319 18.70 -17.87 -10.49
N TYR A 320 18.49 -16.55 -10.50
CA TYR A 320 17.19 -15.95 -10.32
C TYR A 320 16.33 -16.08 -11.58
N HIS A 321 16.94 -15.89 -12.74
CA HIS A 321 16.25 -16.01 -14.03
C HIS A 321 15.63 -17.39 -14.23
N GLN A 322 16.36 -18.49 -13.89
CA GLN A 322 15.80 -19.83 -14.00
C GLN A 322 14.59 -20.03 -13.09
N LYS A 323 14.67 -19.61 -11.82
CA LYS A 323 13.51 -19.66 -10.90
C LYS A 323 12.32 -18.85 -11.42
N MET A 324 12.57 -17.67 -12.01
CA MET A 324 11.52 -16.83 -12.62
C MET A 324 10.83 -17.56 -13.77
N VAL A 325 11.59 -18.19 -14.66
CA VAL A 325 11.01 -18.97 -15.78
C VAL A 325 10.17 -20.14 -15.28
N ASP A 326 10.68 -20.88 -14.28
CA ASP A 326 9.98 -22.04 -13.72
C ASP A 326 8.66 -21.64 -13.03
N VAL A 327 8.66 -20.54 -12.28
CA VAL A 327 7.47 -20.01 -11.63
C VAL A 327 6.46 -19.48 -12.65
N SER A 328 6.90 -18.69 -13.62
CA SER A 328 6.06 -18.09 -14.66
C SER A 328 5.36 -19.16 -15.52
N ALA A 329 6.01 -20.30 -15.73
CA ALA A 329 5.46 -21.41 -16.52
C ALA A 329 4.12 -21.93 -15.97
N VAL A 330 3.86 -21.80 -14.67
CA VAL A 330 2.66 -22.33 -14.00
C VAL A 330 1.76 -21.24 -13.42
N ALA A 331 2.32 -20.08 -13.03
CA ALA A 331 1.65 -19.05 -12.26
C ALA A 331 0.34 -18.60 -12.92
N LYS A 332 0.38 -18.17 -14.18
CA LYS A 332 -0.80 -17.63 -14.89
C LYS A 332 -1.95 -18.64 -14.98
N SER A 333 -1.63 -19.92 -15.24
CA SER A 333 -2.64 -20.98 -15.29
C SER A 333 -3.29 -21.21 -13.93
N ASN A 334 -2.50 -21.28 -12.86
CA ASN A 334 -2.99 -21.53 -11.51
C ASN A 334 -3.78 -20.33 -10.98
N ILE A 335 -3.31 -19.10 -11.23
CA ILE A 335 -4.04 -17.87 -10.86
C ILE A 335 -5.36 -17.77 -11.61
N LYS A 336 -5.38 -18.07 -12.92
CA LYS A 336 -6.63 -18.14 -13.69
C LYS A 336 -7.62 -19.12 -13.08
N HIS A 337 -7.16 -20.30 -12.66
CA HIS A 337 -7.99 -21.29 -11.97
C HIS A 337 -8.53 -20.73 -10.63
N ALA A 338 -7.69 -20.09 -9.82
CA ALA A 338 -8.10 -19.47 -8.57
C ALA A 338 -9.16 -18.36 -8.77
N VAL A 339 -9.00 -17.51 -9.79
CA VAL A 339 -9.98 -16.50 -10.18
C VAL A 339 -11.31 -17.14 -10.56
N GLN A 340 -11.29 -18.17 -11.41
CA GLN A 340 -12.50 -18.91 -11.84
C GLN A 340 -13.19 -19.62 -10.67
N ALA A 341 -12.42 -20.09 -9.70
CA ALA A 341 -12.93 -20.69 -8.46
C ALA A 341 -13.50 -19.65 -7.48
N GLY A 342 -13.36 -18.35 -7.75
CA GLY A 342 -13.93 -17.26 -6.95
C GLY A 342 -13.10 -16.87 -5.71
N VAL A 343 -11.78 -17.02 -5.77
CA VAL A 343 -10.87 -16.40 -4.78
C VAL A 343 -10.94 -14.89 -4.93
N LYS A 344 -10.93 -14.15 -3.83
CA LYS A 344 -10.87 -12.69 -3.84
C LYS A 344 -9.51 -12.22 -4.35
N ILE A 345 -9.50 -11.32 -5.33
CA ILE A 345 -8.27 -10.76 -5.90
C ILE A 345 -8.16 -9.28 -5.55
N ALA A 346 -6.97 -8.83 -5.13
CA ALA A 346 -6.61 -7.42 -5.06
C ALA A 346 -5.35 -7.18 -5.90
N LEU A 347 -5.27 -6.00 -6.54
CA LEU A 347 -4.13 -5.66 -7.38
C LEU A 347 -2.92 -5.33 -6.52
N GLY A 348 -1.85 -6.05 -6.74
CA GLY A 348 -0.50 -5.73 -6.29
C GLY A 348 0.49 -6.05 -7.39
N THR A 349 1.59 -5.32 -7.43
CA THR A 349 2.48 -5.33 -8.59
C THR A 349 3.89 -5.83 -8.31
N ASP A 350 4.32 -5.75 -7.04
CA ASP A 350 5.71 -5.95 -6.65
C ASP A 350 6.69 -5.01 -7.39
N ALA A 351 6.21 -3.77 -7.64
CA ALA A 351 7.04 -2.73 -8.23
C ALA A 351 8.23 -2.45 -7.32
N ALA A 352 9.38 -2.50 -7.83
CA ALA A 352 10.77 -2.55 -7.49
C ALA A 352 11.46 -3.73 -8.21
N VAL A 353 10.75 -4.84 -8.45
CA VAL A 353 11.24 -5.93 -9.33
C VAL A 353 11.27 -5.45 -10.78
N TYR A 354 10.47 -4.46 -11.10
CA TYR A 354 10.51 -3.66 -12.33
C TYR A 354 10.28 -2.17 -11.98
N PRO A 355 10.48 -1.21 -12.93
CA PRO A 355 10.40 0.21 -12.62
C PRO A 355 9.04 0.64 -12.10
N HIS A 356 9.02 1.45 -11.04
CA HIS A 356 7.81 2.11 -10.53
C HIS A 356 7.20 3.02 -11.60
N GLY A 357 5.86 3.15 -11.59
CA GLY A 357 5.11 3.91 -12.59
C GLY A 357 4.54 3.06 -13.72
N LEU A 358 4.93 1.78 -13.82
CA LEU A 358 4.36 0.81 -14.75
C LEU A 358 3.28 -0.08 -14.12
N ASN A 359 2.85 0.23 -12.92
CA ASN A 359 1.95 -0.59 -12.08
C ASN A 359 0.63 -0.97 -12.79
N ALA A 360 0.08 -0.11 -13.65
CA ALA A 360 -1.17 -0.37 -14.37
C ALA A 360 -1.08 -1.47 -15.44
N HIS A 361 0.13 -1.92 -15.81
CA HIS A 361 0.31 -3.06 -16.71
C HIS A 361 -0.23 -4.37 -16.12
N GLU A 362 -0.31 -4.49 -14.79
CA GLU A 362 -0.92 -5.64 -14.12
C GLU A 362 -2.39 -5.81 -14.52
N LEU A 363 -3.14 -4.71 -14.76
CA LEU A 363 -4.53 -4.77 -15.23
C LEU A 363 -4.65 -5.37 -16.63
N ASP A 364 -3.69 -5.10 -17.51
CA ASP A 364 -3.63 -5.69 -18.84
C ASP A 364 -3.42 -7.21 -18.76
N VAL A 365 -2.53 -7.67 -17.89
CA VAL A 365 -2.32 -9.11 -17.63
C VAL A 365 -3.61 -9.74 -17.11
N TYR A 366 -4.30 -9.11 -16.17
CA TYR A 366 -5.56 -9.65 -15.63
C TYR A 366 -6.65 -9.82 -16.69
N VAL A 367 -6.79 -8.85 -17.59
CA VAL A 367 -7.82 -8.95 -18.66
C VAL A 367 -7.38 -9.89 -19.76
N ASN A 368 -6.19 -9.68 -20.34
CA ASN A 368 -5.79 -10.30 -21.59
C ASN A 368 -5.13 -11.69 -21.41
N GLN A 369 -4.56 -11.98 -20.24
CA GLN A 369 -3.89 -13.27 -20.01
C GLN A 369 -4.66 -14.15 -19.00
N ILE A 370 -5.22 -13.57 -17.94
CA ILE A 370 -6.01 -14.30 -16.94
C ILE A 370 -7.46 -14.46 -17.39
N GLY A 371 -7.98 -13.51 -18.20
CA GLY A 371 -9.35 -13.55 -18.73
C GLY A 371 -10.39 -12.97 -17.77
N MET A 372 -10.00 -12.03 -16.91
CA MET A 372 -10.95 -11.25 -16.13
C MET A 372 -11.71 -10.27 -17.04
N THR A 373 -12.93 -9.92 -16.68
CA THR A 373 -13.62 -8.80 -17.35
C THR A 373 -12.94 -7.48 -16.95
N PRO A 374 -12.99 -6.43 -17.80
CA PRO A 374 -12.45 -5.11 -17.44
C PRO A 374 -12.97 -4.60 -16.09
N LEU A 375 -14.26 -4.76 -15.81
CA LEU A 375 -14.85 -4.38 -14.51
C LEU A 375 -14.21 -5.14 -13.35
N ALA A 376 -14.09 -6.46 -13.45
CA ALA A 376 -13.48 -7.27 -12.40
C ALA A 376 -12.00 -6.86 -12.17
N ALA A 377 -11.24 -6.61 -13.24
CA ALA A 377 -9.87 -6.13 -13.13
C ALA A 377 -9.79 -4.75 -12.45
N LEU A 378 -10.64 -3.79 -12.84
CA LEU A 378 -10.70 -2.47 -12.19
C LEU A 378 -11.08 -2.57 -10.71
N GLN A 379 -11.97 -3.49 -10.34
CA GLN A 379 -12.35 -3.73 -8.96
C GLN A 379 -11.17 -4.22 -8.11
N THR A 380 -10.23 -4.98 -8.69
CA THR A 380 -9.02 -5.41 -7.96
C THR A 380 -8.16 -4.23 -7.51
N ALA A 381 -8.07 -3.17 -8.33
CA ALA A 381 -7.27 -1.97 -8.09
C ALA A 381 -8.06 -0.84 -7.39
N THR A 382 -9.30 -1.08 -6.99
CA THR A 382 -10.17 -0.08 -6.37
C THR A 382 -10.88 -0.65 -5.15
N VAL A 383 -12.10 -1.18 -5.31
CA VAL A 383 -12.93 -1.61 -4.17
C VAL A 383 -12.33 -2.79 -3.39
N ASN A 384 -11.75 -3.77 -4.07
CA ASN A 384 -11.16 -4.94 -3.43
C ASN A 384 -9.87 -4.57 -2.68
N ALA A 385 -9.00 -3.76 -3.30
CA ALA A 385 -7.79 -3.27 -2.66
C ALA A 385 -8.12 -2.39 -1.45
N ALA A 386 -9.12 -1.51 -1.56
CA ALA A 386 -9.59 -0.69 -0.42
C ALA A 386 -10.13 -1.57 0.73
N ASP A 387 -10.83 -2.67 0.43
CA ASP A 387 -11.32 -3.62 1.43
C ASP A 387 -10.15 -4.35 2.11
N LEU A 388 -9.20 -4.86 1.34
CA LEU A 388 -7.99 -5.50 1.89
C LEU A 388 -7.22 -4.54 2.79
N MET A 389 -7.08 -3.27 2.42
CA MET A 389 -6.41 -2.25 3.24
C MET A 389 -7.23 -1.80 4.46
N GLY A 390 -8.52 -2.16 4.55
CA GLY A 390 -9.44 -1.64 5.58
C GLY A 390 -9.83 -0.17 5.35
N TRP A 391 -9.73 0.31 4.13
CA TRP A 391 -9.96 1.71 3.74
C TRP A 391 -11.22 1.93 2.90
N SER A 392 -12.14 0.96 2.82
CA SER A 392 -13.39 1.08 2.04
C SER A 392 -14.25 2.30 2.39
N ALA A 393 -14.15 2.80 3.62
CA ALA A 393 -14.81 4.04 4.04
C ALA A 393 -14.09 5.32 3.56
N LYS A 394 -12.83 5.20 3.10
CA LYS A 394 -11.98 6.34 2.75
C LYS A 394 -11.72 6.48 1.25
N THR A 395 -11.59 5.37 0.52
CA THR A 395 -11.20 5.35 -0.90
C THR A 395 -11.80 4.16 -1.65
N GLY A 396 -11.36 3.90 -2.89
CA GLY A 396 -11.80 2.79 -3.73
C GLY A 396 -13.06 3.08 -4.56
N THR A 397 -13.82 4.13 -4.24
CA THR A 397 -14.97 4.62 -5.03
C THR A 397 -15.05 6.13 -4.94
N LEU A 398 -15.70 6.78 -5.92
CA LEU A 398 -16.06 8.18 -5.86
C LEU A 398 -17.42 8.31 -5.17
N GLU A 399 -17.42 8.63 -3.87
CA GLU A 399 -18.62 8.80 -3.05
C GLU A 399 -18.46 9.97 -2.08
N SER A 400 -19.55 10.62 -1.70
CA SER A 400 -19.55 11.69 -0.70
C SER A 400 -18.92 11.21 0.62
N GLY A 401 -18.05 12.03 1.20
CA GLY A 401 -17.35 11.76 2.45
C GLY A 401 -16.02 10.99 2.29
N LYS A 402 -15.72 10.44 1.12
CA LYS A 402 -14.45 9.81 0.82
C LYS A 402 -13.38 10.80 0.40
N TRP A 403 -12.13 10.41 0.48
CA TRP A 403 -11.02 11.21 -0.03
C TRP A 403 -11.24 11.59 -1.48
N ALA A 404 -10.85 12.81 -1.82
CA ALA A 404 -10.83 13.28 -3.19
C ALA A 404 -9.60 12.74 -3.92
N ASP A 405 -9.59 11.41 -4.08
CA ASP A 405 -8.60 10.62 -4.80
C ASP A 405 -9.21 10.20 -6.13
N LEU A 406 -8.83 10.87 -7.20
CA LEU A 406 -9.41 10.62 -8.51
C LEU A 406 -8.37 10.78 -9.62
N ILE A 407 -8.56 10.02 -10.68
CA ILE A 407 -7.75 10.06 -11.90
C ILE A 407 -8.64 10.29 -13.11
N ALA A 408 -8.03 10.77 -14.21
CA ALA A 408 -8.72 10.85 -15.48
C ALA A 408 -7.87 10.26 -16.61
N VAL A 409 -8.56 9.57 -17.53
CA VAL A 409 -8.01 8.99 -18.76
C VAL A 409 -8.82 9.45 -19.97
N GLU A 410 -8.21 9.42 -21.17
CA GLU A 410 -8.86 9.92 -22.39
C GLU A 410 -10.02 9.05 -22.88
N GLN A 411 -9.97 7.75 -22.62
CA GLN A 411 -10.92 6.77 -23.14
C GLN A 411 -11.61 6.01 -22.00
N ASN A 412 -12.53 5.11 -22.37
CA ASN A 412 -13.27 4.29 -21.43
C ASN A 412 -12.46 3.05 -21.02
N PRO A 413 -12.02 2.93 -19.76
CA PRO A 413 -11.26 1.75 -19.30
C PRO A 413 -12.09 0.47 -19.24
N MET A 414 -13.43 0.56 -19.41
CA MET A 414 -14.29 -0.62 -19.56
C MET A 414 -14.18 -1.26 -20.95
N GLU A 415 -13.70 -0.51 -21.94
CA GLU A 415 -13.45 -1.02 -23.30
C GLU A 415 -12.01 -1.49 -23.46
N ASP A 416 -11.05 -0.75 -22.87
CA ASP A 416 -9.63 -1.10 -22.90
C ASP A 416 -8.96 -0.62 -21.61
N VAL A 417 -8.57 -1.55 -20.74
CA VAL A 417 -7.89 -1.22 -19.47
C VAL A 417 -6.50 -0.62 -19.66
N ARG A 418 -5.88 -0.80 -20.85
CA ARG A 418 -4.55 -0.25 -21.17
C ARG A 418 -4.51 1.26 -21.18
N VAL A 419 -5.65 1.95 -21.31
CA VAL A 419 -5.73 3.42 -21.19
C VAL A 419 -5.26 3.89 -19.80
N LEU A 420 -5.28 3.03 -18.79
CA LEU A 420 -4.78 3.31 -17.45
C LEU A 420 -3.24 3.32 -17.35
N GLN A 421 -2.54 2.87 -18.38
CA GLN A 421 -1.09 3.01 -18.49
C GLN A 421 -0.65 4.45 -18.84
N ASP A 422 -1.61 5.31 -19.22
CA ASP A 422 -1.37 6.72 -19.57
C ASP A 422 -2.42 7.63 -18.90
N VAL A 423 -2.41 7.66 -17.57
CA VAL A 423 -3.26 8.56 -16.79
C VAL A 423 -2.89 10.01 -17.05
N LYS A 424 -3.87 10.85 -17.38
CA LYS A 424 -3.67 12.26 -17.77
C LYS A 424 -3.83 13.25 -16.62
N PHE A 425 -4.63 12.90 -15.62
CA PHE A 425 -4.89 13.74 -14.45
C PHE A 425 -4.83 12.91 -13.17
N VAL A 426 -4.23 13.46 -12.13
CA VAL A 426 -4.15 12.81 -10.80
C VAL A 426 -4.44 13.84 -9.72
N MET A 427 -5.44 13.57 -8.90
CA MET A 427 -5.75 14.27 -7.66
C MET A 427 -5.69 13.28 -6.49
N LYS A 428 -5.00 13.66 -5.41
CA LYS A 428 -4.97 12.91 -4.14
C LYS A 428 -5.31 13.86 -2.99
N ALA A 429 -6.26 13.49 -2.15
CA ALA A 429 -6.73 14.32 -1.04
C ALA A 429 -7.05 15.77 -1.47
N GLY A 430 -7.69 15.94 -2.64
CA GLY A 430 -8.05 17.25 -3.20
C GLY A 430 -6.89 18.08 -3.76
N VAL A 431 -5.65 17.58 -3.69
CA VAL A 431 -4.45 18.21 -4.26
C VAL A 431 -4.15 17.62 -5.63
N ILE A 432 -3.93 18.47 -6.62
CA ILE A 432 -3.59 18.08 -7.99
C ILE A 432 -2.08 17.80 -8.07
N TYR A 433 -1.71 16.62 -8.54
CA TYR A 433 -0.32 16.22 -8.76
C TYR A 433 0.04 16.11 -10.23
N LYS A 434 -0.93 15.80 -11.10
CA LYS A 434 -0.77 15.76 -12.55
C LYS A 434 -1.94 16.48 -13.19
N GLU A 435 -1.62 17.44 -14.07
CA GLU A 435 -2.59 18.18 -14.86
C GLU A 435 -2.55 17.72 -16.32
N VAL A 436 -3.69 17.88 -16.99
CA VAL A 436 -3.76 17.67 -18.45
C VAL A 436 -2.88 18.71 -19.13
N THR A 437 -1.84 18.29 -19.81
CA THR A 437 -1.05 19.18 -20.68
C THR A 437 -1.89 19.52 -21.91
N LYS A 438 -2.12 20.83 -22.11
CA LYS A 438 -2.83 21.36 -23.28
C LYS A 438 -2.00 21.18 -24.54
#